data_6f9eb2f61171bfa7125934c6cdae20b5
#
_entry.id   6f9eb2f61171bfa7125934c6cdae20b5
#
_cell.length_a   1.000
_cell.length_b   1.000
_cell.length_c   1.000
_cell.angle_alpha   90.00
_cell.angle_beta   90.00
_cell.angle_gamma   90.00
#
_symmetry.space_group_name_H-M   'P 1'
#
loop_
_entity.id
_entity.type
_entity.pdbx_description
1 polymer ?
#
loop_
_entity_poly.entity_id
_entity_poly.type
_entity_poly.pdbx_seq_one_letter_code
_entity_poly.pdbx_strand_id
1 'polypeptide(L)'
;MEIHIRRGRRTDYAALAALCTWPTEGNLPRLFRRAVADLSYDLYVAEEGGRAIGVVAVSYVRALGLGGQRATLEELVVDPKRRGTGVGRQLAEFALLRARRRGARAFEACSPDVAAGRFLERVGFRPCGTRYSRALEEDPR
;
A
#
# COMPACT_ATOMS: atom_id res chain seq x y z
N MET A 1 7.55 22.34 4.57
CA MET A 1 6.29 22.35 3.82
C MET A 1 5.40 21.22 4.34
N GLU A 2 4.14 21.50 4.45
CA GLU A 2 3.19 20.58 5.07
C GLU A 2 2.81 19.44 4.12
N ILE A 3 2.78 18.21 4.67
CA ILE A 3 2.39 17.01 3.93
C ILE A 3 0.92 16.75 4.19
N HIS A 4 0.16 16.54 3.13
CA HIS A 4 -1.25 16.26 3.19
C HIS A 4 -1.54 14.86 2.67
N ILE A 5 -2.18 14.04 3.49
CA ILE A 5 -2.56 12.68 3.10
C ILE A 5 -4.04 12.70 2.73
N ARG A 6 -4.32 12.27 1.52
CA ARG A 6 -5.68 12.25 0.98
C ARG A 6 -5.94 10.96 0.21
N ARG A 7 -7.22 10.65 0.00
CA ARG A 7 -7.60 9.49 -0.80
C ARG A 7 -7.12 9.66 -2.24
N GLY A 8 -6.68 8.56 -2.84
CA GLY A 8 -6.29 8.52 -4.24
C GLY A 8 -7.46 8.80 -5.17
N ARG A 9 -7.16 9.42 -6.31
CA ARG A 9 -8.11 9.78 -7.35
C ARG A 9 -7.71 9.14 -8.66
N ARG A 10 -8.66 9.01 -9.58
CA ARG A 10 -8.38 8.46 -10.91
C ARG A 10 -7.29 9.23 -11.64
N THR A 11 -7.21 10.53 -11.41
CA THR A 11 -6.21 11.42 -12.02
C THR A 11 -4.80 11.24 -11.45
N ASP A 12 -4.64 10.48 -10.38
CA ASP A 12 -3.32 10.22 -9.78
C ASP A 12 -2.53 9.14 -10.52
N TYR A 13 -3.15 8.42 -11.46
CA TYR A 13 -2.53 7.26 -12.07
C TYR A 13 -1.14 7.53 -12.64
N ALA A 14 -0.99 8.57 -13.46
CA ALA A 14 0.29 8.84 -14.13
C ALA A 14 1.41 9.13 -13.12
N ALA A 15 1.13 9.94 -12.11
CA ALA A 15 2.11 10.28 -11.08
C ALA A 15 2.49 9.06 -10.25
N LEU A 16 1.52 8.24 -9.87
CA LEU A 16 1.78 7.06 -9.05
C LEU A 16 2.46 5.94 -9.84
N ALA A 17 2.10 5.75 -11.11
CA ALA A 17 2.76 4.77 -11.97
C ALA A 17 4.25 5.07 -12.11
N ALA A 18 4.60 6.35 -12.24
CA ALA A 18 6.00 6.78 -12.30
C ALA A 18 6.70 6.60 -10.95
N LEU A 19 6.04 6.98 -9.87
CA LEU A 19 6.60 6.88 -8.52
C LEU A 19 6.84 5.43 -8.09
N CYS A 20 5.87 4.55 -8.37
CA CYS A 20 5.92 3.14 -7.97
C CYS A 20 6.62 2.25 -8.98
N THR A 21 7.03 2.79 -10.13
CA THR A 21 7.60 2.02 -11.24
C THR A 21 6.75 0.80 -11.61
N TRP A 22 5.43 1.01 -11.71
CA TRP A 22 4.49 -0.04 -12.07
C TRP A 22 4.72 -0.53 -13.50
N PRO A 23 4.37 -1.80 -13.81
CA PRO A 23 4.53 -2.32 -15.15
C PRO A 23 3.70 -1.51 -16.17
N THR A 24 4.23 -1.40 -17.38
CA THR A 24 3.52 -0.71 -18.48
C THR A 24 2.66 -1.65 -19.30
N GLU A 25 2.79 -2.95 -19.08
CA GLU A 25 2.03 -3.98 -19.77
C GLU A 25 0.71 -4.26 -19.05
N GLY A 26 -0.26 -4.78 -19.82
CA GLY A 26 -1.56 -5.14 -19.28
C GLY A 26 -2.49 -3.94 -19.15
N ASN A 27 -3.58 -4.15 -18.44
CA ASN A 27 -4.64 -3.15 -18.30
C ASN A 27 -4.59 -2.45 -16.94
N LEU A 28 -3.41 -1.94 -16.60
CA LEU A 28 -3.17 -1.29 -15.31
C LEU A 28 -4.01 -0.03 -15.10
N PRO A 29 -4.21 0.85 -16.09
CA PRO A 29 -5.08 2.01 -15.90
C PRO A 29 -6.50 1.62 -15.47
N ARG A 30 -7.06 0.58 -16.03
CA ARG A 30 -8.38 0.08 -15.65
C ARG A 30 -8.39 -0.52 -14.25
N LEU A 31 -7.36 -1.30 -13.93
CA LEU A 31 -7.19 -1.87 -12.59
C LEU A 31 -7.09 -0.77 -11.54
N PHE A 32 -6.33 0.28 -11.84
CA PHE A 32 -6.18 1.42 -10.94
C PHE A 32 -7.52 2.12 -10.69
N ARG A 33 -8.29 2.36 -11.75
CA ARG A 33 -9.62 2.99 -11.61
C ARG A 33 -10.55 2.16 -10.73
N ARG A 34 -10.48 0.83 -10.86
CA ARG A 34 -11.24 -0.07 -9.98
C ARG A 34 -10.76 0.00 -8.54
N ALA A 35 -9.46 0.04 -8.33
CA ALA A 35 -8.87 0.10 -7.00
C ALA A 35 -9.30 1.37 -6.24
N VAL A 36 -9.26 2.54 -6.89
CA VAL A 36 -9.65 3.80 -6.23
C VAL A 36 -11.14 3.87 -5.95
N ALA A 37 -11.96 3.10 -6.67
CA ALA A 37 -13.41 3.03 -6.47
C ALA A 37 -13.83 1.93 -5.48
N ASP A 38 -12.92 1.02 -5.13
CA ASP A 38 -13.24 -0.15 -4.31
C ASP A 38 -13.22 0.22 -2.82
N LEU A 39 -14.33 0.03 -2.13
CA LEU A 39 -14.44 0.32 -0.70
C LEU A 39 -13.67 -0.65 0.18
N SER A 40 -13.26 -1.81 -0.36
CA SER A 40 -12.42 -2.78 0.35
C SER A 40 -10.93 -2.61 0.03
N TYR A 41 -10.56 -1.49 -0.57
CA TYR A 41 -9.18 -1.18 -0.91
C TYR A 41 -8.92 0.29 -0.59
N ASP A 42 -7.97 0.53 0.30
CA ASP A 42 -7.55 1.89 0.66
C ASP A 42 -6.35 2.28 -0.18
N LEU A 43 -6.45 3.39 -0.89
CA LEU A 43 -5.32 3.98 -1.58
C LEU A 43 -5.26 5.45 -1.21
N TYR A 44 -4.19 5.83 -0.51
CA TYR A 44 -3.98 7.19 -0.03
C TYR A 44 -2.66 7.74 -0.54
N VAL A 45 -2.69 9.02 -0.87
CA VAL A 45 -1.55 9.73 -1.45
C VAL A 45 -1.07 10.78 -0.47
N ALA A 46 0.23 10.83 -0.25
CA ALA A 46 0.86 11.96 0.45
C ALA A 46 1.27 12.97 -0.60
N GLU A 47 0.79 14.20 -0.43
CA GLU A 47 1.17 15.29 -1.34
C GLU A 47 1.79 16.46 -0.60
N GLU A 48 2.68 17.13 -1.30
CA GLU A 48 3.35 18.34 -0.81
C GLU A 48 3.34 19.33 -1.95
N GLY A 49 2.74 20.49 -1.71
CA GLY A 49 2.63 21.53 -2.75
C GLY A 49 1.89 21.06 -4.01
N GLY A 50 0.89 20.18 -3.85
CA GLY A 50 0.12 19.64 -4.97
C GLY A 50 0.77 18.51 -5.72
N ARG A 51 1.96 18.04 -5.30
CA ARG A 51 2.67 16.93 -5.93
C ARG A 51 2.57 15.68 -5.07
N ALA A 52 2.33 14.54 -5.71
CA ALA A 52 2.37 13.25 -5.04
C ALA A 52 3.82 12.89 -4.70
N ILE A 53 4.10 12.72 -3.41
CA ILE A 53 5.44 12.35 -2.91
C ILE A 53 5.46 10.97 -2.27
N GLY A 54 4.31 10.37 -2.09
CA GLY A 54 4.23 9.02 -1.54
C GLY A 54 2.83 8.45 -1.70
N VAL A 55 2.74 7.14 -1.52
CA VAL A 55 1.47 6.41 -1.63
C VAL A 55 1.48 5.23 -0.67
N VAL A 56 0.32 4.93 -0.12
CA VAL A 56 0.08 3.70 0.64
C VAL A 56 -1.20 3.06 0.13
N ALA A 57 -1.16 1.75 -0.06
CA ALA A 57 -2.33 0.97 -0.46
C ALA A 57 -2.49 -0.23 0.47
N VAL A 58 -3.73 -0.49 0.88
CA VAL A 58 -4.07 -1.57 1.80
C VAL A 58 -5.29 -2.29 1.27
N SER A 59 -5.21 -3.61 1.15
CA SER A 59 -6.35 -4.46 0.83
C SER A 59 -6.94 -5.05 2.11
N TYR A 60 -8.23 -5.36 2.06
CA TYR A 60 -8.96 -5.96 3.17
C TYR A 60 -9.68 -7.20 2.69
N VAL A 61 -9.42 -8.34 3.32
CA VAL A 61 -10.06 -9.59 2.95
C VAL A 61 -10.64 -10.28 4.19
N ARG A 62 -11.71 -11.03 3.98
CA ARG A 62 -12.28 -11.86 5.02
C ARG A 62 -11.31 -12.98 5.35
N ALA A 63 -11.06 -13.18 6.64
CA ALA A 63 -10.16 -14.21 7.12
C ALA A 63 -10.89 -14.97 8.24
N LEU A 64 -11.53 -16.08 7.88
CA LEU A 64 -12.36 -16.83 8.82
C LEU A 64 -11.55 -17.31 10.03
N GLY A 65 -10.31 -17.72 9.80
CA GLY A 65 -9.42 -18.16 10.87
C GLY A 65 -9.04 -17.06 11.87
N LEU A 66 -9.20 -15.79 11.47
CA LEU A 66 -9.00 -14.64 12.38
C LEU A 66 -10.31 -14.18 13.02
N GLY A 67 -11.45 -14.65 12.54
CA GLY A 67 -12.74 -14.16 12.99
C GLY A 67 -13.07 -12.75 12.51
N GLY A 68 -12.49 -12.31 11.39
CA GLY A 68 -12.70 -10.97 10.87
C GLY A 68 -11.89 -10.74 9.61
N GLN A 69 -11.52 -9.49 9.37
CA GLN A 69 -10.75 -9.11 8.18
C GLN A 69 -9.25 -9.07 8.48
N ARG A 70 -8.47 -9.42 7.47
CA ARG A 70 -7.03 -9.18 7.42
C ARG A 70 -6.79 -7.98 6.53
N ALA A 71 -6.04 -7.00 7.03
CA ALA A 71 -5.53 -5.89 6.23
C ALA A 71 -4.12 -6.26 5.74
N THR A 72 -3.83 -5.98 4.48
CA THR A 72 -2.52 -6.24 3.89
C THR A 72 -1.98 -4.97 3.27
N LEU A 73 -0.75 -4.61 3.63
CA LEU A 73 -0.05 -3.49 3.04
C LEU A 73 0.42 -3.91 1.64
N GLU A 74 -0.22 -3.37 0.61
CA GLU A 74 0.06 -3.73 -0.78
C GLU A 74 1.14 -2.85 -1.39
N GLU A 75 1.10 -1.54 -1.08
CA GLU A 75 2.05 -0.57 -1.59
C GLU A 75 2.41 0.39 -0.47
N LEU A 76 3.69 0.71 -0.37
CA LEU A 76 4.19 1.83 0.43
C LEU A 76 5.43 2.35 -0.26
N VAL A 77 5.28 3.44 -0.98
CA VAL A 77 6.36 4.01 -1.79
C VAL A 77 6.45 5.49 -1.49
N VAL A 78 7.68 5.96 -1.33
CA VAL A 78 8.00 7.37 -1.09
C VAL A 78 8.99 7.82 -2.16
N ASP A 79 8.77 9.03 -2.67
CA ASP A 79 9.71 9.68 -3.60
C ASP A 79 11.13 9.57 -3.02
N PRO A 80 12.11 9.07 -3.79
CA PRO A 80 13.50 8.98 -3.31
C PRO A 80 14.06 10.27 -2.74
N LYS A 81 13.60 11.42 -3.27
CA LYS A 81 14.02 12.75 -2.79
C LYS A 81 13.48 13.09 -1.40
N ARG A 82 12.47 12.35 -0.94
CA ARG A 82 11.82 12.55 0.35
C ARG A 82 12.08 11.42 1.34
N ARG A 83 12.91 10.46 1.00
CA ARG A 83 13.28 9.37 1.91
C ARG A 83 14.03 9.92 3.12
N GLY A 84 13.80 9.34 4.28
CA GLY A 84 14.43 9.78 5.52
C GLY A 84 13.79 11.03 6.14
N THR A 85 12.68 11.52 5.58
CA THR A 85 11.97 12.72 6.09
C THR A 85 10.72 12.39 6.90
N GLY A 86 10.40 11.11 7.08
CA GLY A 86 9.25 10.68 7.87
C GLY A 86 7.96 10.47 7.09
N VAL A 87 7.96 10.66 5.77
CA VAL A 87 6.75 10.49 4.93
C VAL A 87 6.26 9.05 4.97
N GLY A 88 7.17 8.09 4.82
CA GLY A 88 6.82 6.66 4.88
C GLY A 88 6.22 6.27 6.21
N ARG A 89 6.78 6.78 7.30
CA ARG A 89 6.24 6.54 8.64
C ARG A 89 4.85 7.13 8.81
N GLN A 90 4.63 8.36 8.34
CA GLN A 90 3.31 8.99 8.38
C GLN A 90 2.28 8.19 7.60
N LEU A 91 2.63 7.71 6.40
CA LEU A 91 1.75 6.88 5.59
C LEU A 91 1.45 5.55 6.28
N ALA A 92 2.45 4.90 6.85
CA ALA A 92 2.26 3.63 7.56
C ALA A 92 1.36 3.80 8.79
N GLU A 93 1.59 4.83 9.58
CA GLU A 93 0.77 5.12 10.77
C GLU A 93 -0.67 5.46 10.38
N PHE A 94 -0.85 6.21 9.30
CA PHE A 94 -2.18 6.50 8.78
C PHE A 94 -2.91 5.22 8.37
N ALA A 95 -2.22 4.33 7.65
CA ALA A 95 -2.78 3.06 7.21
C ALA A 95 -3.17 2.16 8.39
N LEU A 96 -2.31 2.10 9.42
CA LEU A 96 -2.60 1.34 10.64
C LEU A 96 -3.85 1.86 11.35
N LEU A 97 -3.98 3.18 11.46
CA LEU A 97 -5.16 3.78 12.08
C LEU A 97 -6.43 3.47 11.29
N ARG A 98 -6.36 3.56 9.95
CA ARG A 98 -7.48 3.18 9.08
C ARG A 98 -7.88 1.73 9.26
N ALA A 99 -6.91 0.82 9.24
CA ALA A 99 -7.17 -0.60 9.41
C ALA A 99 -7.84 -0.90 10.75
N ARG A 100 -7.38 -0.24 11.81
CA ARG A 100 -7.97 -0.38 13.14
C ARG A 100 -9.42 0.11 13.16
N ARG A 101 -9.69 1.27 12.55
CA ARG A 101 -11.05 1.83 12.48
C ARG A 101 -11.99 0.99 11.64
N ARG A 102 -11.47 0.28 10.65
CA ARG A 102 -12.25 -0.65 9.84
C ARG A 102 -12.48 -1.99 10.54
N GLY A 103 -11.91 -2.19 11.71
CA GLY A 103 -12.10 -3.42 12.49
C GLY A 103 -11.25 -4.59 12.02
N ALA A 104 -10.15 -4.35 11.29
CA ALA A 104 -9.25 -5.41 10.89
C ALA A 104 -8.64 -6.08 12.13
N ARG A 105 -8.54 -7.41 12.08
CA ARG A 105 -8.01 -8.21 13.20
C ARG A 105 -6.51 -8.42 13.09
N ALA A 106 -5.95 -8.25 11.91
CA ALA A 106 -4.52 -8.33 11.66
C ALA A 106 -4.15 -7.37 10.55
N PHE A 107 -2.91 -6.87 10.60
CA PHE A 107 -2.34 -6.04 9.56
C PHE A 107 -0.99 -6.67 9.18
N GLU A 108 -0.87 -7.11 7.93
CA GLU A 108 0.31 -7.83 7.46
C GLU A 108 1.01 -7.08 6.34
N ALA A 109 2.31 -7.31 6.22
CA ALA A 109 3.13 -6.73 5.16
C ALA A 109 4.19 -7.74 4.72
N CYS A 110 4.62 -7.64 3.47
CA CYS A 110 5.71 -8.43 2.95
C CYS A 110 6.97 -7.57 2.89
N SER A 111 8.09 -8.12 3.35
CA SER A 111 9.38 -7.45 3.27
C SER A 111 10.18 -8.08 2.13
N PRO A 112 10.36 -7.37 0.98
CA PRO A 112 11.14 -7.91 -0.13
C PRO A 112 12.65 -7.88 0.13
N ASP A 113 13.12 -7.07 1.08
CA ASP A 113 14.53 -6.94 1.40
C ASP A 113 14.75 -6.53 2.86
N VAL A 114 16.00 -6.51 3.29
CA VAL A 114 16.38 -6.20 4.67
C VAL A 114 15.99 -4.78 5.07
N ALA A 115 16.16 -3.81 4.16
CA ALA A 115 15.86 -2.41 4.46
C ALA A 115 14.36 -2.21 4.70
N ALA A 116 13.51 -2.82 3.87
CA ALA A 116 12.07 -2.79 4.05
C ALA A 116 11.66 -3.44 5.37
N GLY A 117 12.27 -4.59 5.72
CA GLY A 117 12.01 -5.26 6.99
C GLY A 117 12.35 -4.40 8.19
N ARG A 118 13.50 -3.71 8.17
CA ARG A 118 13.88 -2.78 9.23
C ARG A 118 12.88 -1.64 9.38
N PHE A 119 12.42 -1.09 8.26
CA PHE A 119 11.40 -0.06 8.30
C PHE A 119 10.11 -0.58 8.93
N LEU A 120 9.64 -1.76 8.50
CA LEU A 120 8.42 -2.36 9.04
C LEU A 120 8.53 -2.58 10.55
N GLU A 121 9.68 -3.07 11.02
CA GLU A 121 9.90 -3.25 12.46
C GLU A 121 9.87 -1.92 13.21
N ARG A 122 10.43 -0.85 12.64
CA ARG A 122 10.40 0.48 13.26
C ARG A 122 8.99 1.04 13.41
N VAL A 123 8.08 0.68 12.51
CA VAL A 123 6.66 1.10 12.60
C VAL A 123 5.76 0.08 13.30
N GLY A 124 6.36 -0.92 13.94
CA GLY A 124 5.65 -1.82 14.85
C GLY A 124 5.28 -3.18 14.31
N PHE A 125 5.66 -3.51 13.07
CA PHE A 125 5.45 -4.87 12.55
C PHE A 125 6.48 -5.82 13.15
N ARG A 126 6.11 -7.09 13.27
CA ARG A 126 7.00 -8.15 13.73
C ARG A 126 7.02 -9.29 12.72
N PRO A 127 8.16 -9.94 12.52
CA PRO A 127 8.23 -11.13 11.68
C PRO A 127 7.22 -12.19 12.15
N CYS A 128 6.54 -12.82 11.21
CA CYS A 128 5.43 -13.72 11.49
C CYS A 128 5.34 -14.78 10.38
N GLY A 129 6.00 -15.90 10.59
CA GLY A 129 5.98 -17.01 9.64
C GLY A 129 6.74 -16.75 8.35
N THR A 130 6.59 -17.67 7.41
CA THR A 130 7.22 -17.61 6.11
C THR A 130 6.15 -17.50 5.02
N ARG A 131 6.35 -16.60 4.08
CA ARG A 131 5.43 -16.43 2.96
C ARG A 131 5.92 -17.27 1.79
N TYR A 132 4.99 -18.04 1.21
CA TYR A 132 5.25 -18.81 -0.01
C TYR A 132 4.50 -18.17 -1.16
N SER A 133 5.11 -18.14 -2.33
CA SER A 133 4.50 -17.56 -3.52
C SER A 133 4.75 -18.47 -4.72
N ARG A 134 3.74 -18.60 -5.56
CA ARG A 134 3.85 -19.30 -6.82
C ARG A 134 3.17 -18.46 -7.90
N ALA A 135 3.91 -18.14 -8.97
CA ALA A 135 3.33 -17.43 -10.10
C ALA A 135 2.28 -18.31 -10.79
N LEU A 136 1.18 -17.69 -11.21
CA LEU A 136 0.13 -18.39 -11.94
C LEU A 136 0.26 -18.05 -13.43
N GLU A 137 0.34 -19.08 -14.24
CA GLU A 137 0.37 -18.94 -15.70
C GLU A 137 -1.06 -18.74 -16.20
N GLU A 138 -1.20 -18.08 -17.36
CA GLU A 138 -2.50 -17.95 -17.99
C GLU A 138 -3.03 -19.33 -18.40
N ASP A 139 -4.33 -19.53 -18.26
CA ASP A 139 -4.99 -20.76 -18.69
C ASP A 139 -4.91 -20.83 -20.23
N PRO A 140 -4.33 -21.87 -20.79
CA PRO A 140 -4.20 -22.00 -22.25
C PRO A 140 -5.53 -22.25 -22.98
N ARG A 141 -6.64 -22.42 -22.26
CA ARG A 141 -7.97 -22.65 -22.86
C ARG A 141 -8.65 -21.39 -23.32
#